data_14d56bb355959eb4008958e34ad535ee
#
_entry.id   14d56bb355959eb4008958e34ad535ee
#
_cell.length_a   1.000
_cell.length_b   1.000
_cell.length_c   1.000
_cell.angle_alpha   90.00
_cell.angle_beta   90.00
_cell.angle_gamma   90.00
#
_symmetry.space_group_name_H-M   'P 1'
#
loop_
_entity.id
_entity.type
_entity.pdbx_description
1 polymer ?
#
loop_
_entity_poly.entity_id
_entity_poly.type
_entity_poly.pdbx_seq_one_letter_code
_entity_poly.pdbx_strand_id
1 'polypeptide(L)'
;MAESAATGLTLLQDGLVIDGTGGPGWPGDVLLQGDRIVAMGEGLRHRLPAGIDVAEVDVIDCRGKVIAPGFIDVHTHDDAIVLRDPACLPKVSQGITTVVTGNCGISLAPYRTAQAKPPLTLLGADSFLHATMDDYRAAVDAAQPALNVAALVGHTTLRFAAMQSLDKAATPDELAHMGALLDACMQAGAHGLSSGLFYEEAFAAPAEEVTSLARVVARHGGVYATHLRSEMQAIVEAMHEAGDTAFEAGVPLVISHHKCAGPANWGRTLETLPLIDALAGRQDIALDVYPYVAGSTVLREDLVDGVIDVLLTWSDTHPEVTGRLLADVAKEWGVDQKEACRRLQPGGACYFQMQEADVERVIAHPRTMIGSDGLPHDRHPHPRLWGAFPRVFARYWRERKLITLEQAVHKMTGMTARNMRIADRGQLRVGAMADVVVFDPATIADTATYDKPKSISVGIERVFVNGVLAFRNDGNDGKPEVLARAGRMLTRAAR
;
A
#
# COMPACT_ATOMS: atom_id res chain seq x y z
N MET A 1 -8.88 31.36 18.89
CA MET A 1 -9.04 30.85 20.27
C MET A 1 -8.56 29.43 20.25
N ALA A 2 -7.50 29.11 20.97
CA ALA A 2 -6.98 27.76 21.06
C ALA A 2 -8.05 26.92 21.80
N GLU A 3 -8.72 26.02 21.08
CA GLU A 3 -9.50 24.99 21.73
C GLU A 3 -8.59 24.16 22.60
N SER A 4 -8.97 24.03 23.85
CA SER A 4 -8.44 23.20 24.89
C SER A 4 -7.90 21.91 24.28
N ALA A 5 -6.63 21.59 24.57
CA ALA A 5 -6.11 20.24 24.41
C ALA A 5 -7.02 19.34 25.25
N ALA A 6 -7.99 18.71 24.59
CA ALA A 6 -8.88 17.74 25.20
C ALA A 6 -8.05 16.70 25.92
N THR A 7 -8.55 16.17 27.00
CA THR A 7 -8.00 15.15 27.89
C THR A 7 -7.53 13.87 27.18
N GLY A 8 -7.61 13.80 25.86
CA GLY A 8 -7.21 12.68 25.02
C GLY A 8 -8.05 11.42 25.26
N LEU A 9 -9.27 11.57 25.78
CA LEU A 9 -10.22 10.51 26.06
C LEU A 9 -11.37 10.56 25.07
N THR A 10 -11.51 9.50 24.25
CA THR A 10 -12.60 9.38 23.27
C THR A 10 -13.28 8.02 23.40
N LEU A 11 -14.59 8.00 23.58
CA LEU A 11 -15.42 6.79 23.61
C LEU A 11 -16.17 6.65 22.29
N LEU A 12 -15.84 5.64 21.53
CA LEU A 12 -16.61 5.18 20.37
C LEU A 12 -17.70 4.24 20.90
N GLN A 13 -18.97 4.69 20.90
CA GLN A 13 -20.04 4.05 21.63
C GLN A 13 -21.05 3.36 20.70
N ASP A 14 -21.56 2.17 21.12
CA ASP A 14 -22.68 1.44 20.52
C ASP A 14 -22.45 1.03 19.04
N GLY A 15 -21.20 0.74 18.63
CA GLY A 15 -20.87 0.29 17.29
C GLY A 15 -20.83 -1.23 17.13
N LEU A 16 -20.72 -1.70 15.88
CA LEU A 16 -20.30 -3.07 15.56
C LEU A 16 -18.77 -3.11 15.56
N VAL A 17 -18.18 -3.70 16.59
CA VAL A 17 -16.72 -3.85 16.70
C VAL A 17 -16.26 -5.03 15.86
N ILE A 18 -15.36 -4.78 14.89
CA ILE A 18 -14.66 -5.81 14.11
C ILE A 18 -13.16 -5.64 14.40
N ASP A 19 -12.63 -6.53 15.22
CA ASP A 19 -11.33 -6.34 15.86
C ASP A 19 -10.10 -6.56 14.96
N GLY A 20 -10.30 -6.94 13.70
CA GLY A 20 -9.19 -7.19 12.75
C GLY A 20 -8.57 -8.58 12.85
N THR A 21 -9.05 -9.46 13.74
CA THR A 21 -8.55 -10.85 13.84
C THR A 21 -9.11 -11.77 12.74
N GLY A 22 -10.21 -11.38 12.09
CA GLY A 22 -11.01 -12.21 11.17
C GLY A 22 -12.10 -13.00 11.87
N GLY A 23 -12.24 -12.89 13.20
CA GLY A 23 -13.33 -13.42 13.99
C GLY A 23 -14.62 -12.60 13.81
N PRO A 24 -15.78 -13.11 14.31
CA PRO A 24 -17.05 -12.42 14.21
C PRO A 24 -17.05 -11.04 14.87
N GLY A 25 -17.70 -10.06 14.24
CA GLY A 25 -17.97 -8.77 14.86
C GLY A 25 -18.96 -8.89 16.03
N TRP A 26 -18.90 -7.94 16.99
CA TRP A 26 -19.76 -7.92 18.17
C TRP A 26 -20.18 -6.47 18.52
N PRO A 27 -21.39 -6.25 19.07
CA PRO A 27 -21.81 -4.94 19.54
C PRO A 27 -20.94 -4.48 20.71
N GLY A 28 -20.47 -3.22 20.70
CA GLY A 28 -19.66 -2.74 21.80
C GLY A 28 -19.08 -1.34 21.61
N ASP A 29 -18.30 -0.96 22.62
CA ASP A 29 -17.65 0.33 22.74
C ASP A 29 -16.14 0.14 22.71
N VAL A 30 -15.43 1.18 22.26
CA VAL A 30 -13.95 1.26 22.30
C VAL A 30 -13.56 2.59 22.92
N LEU A 31 -12.77 2.55 24.01
CA LEU A 31 -12.26 3.75 24.68
C LEU A 31 -10.80 3.99 24.33
N LEU A 32 -10.54 5.17 23.77
CA LEU A 32 -9.20 5.65 23.44
C LEU A 32 -8.72 6.62 24.53
N GLN A 33 -7.45 6.49 24.93
CA GLN A 33 -6.77 7.44 25.82
C GLN A 33 -5.36 7.69 25.31
N GLY A 34 -5.06 8.94 24.97
CA GLY A 34 -3.80 9.26 24.31
C GLY A 34 -3.65 8.44 23.02
N ASP A 35 -2.51 7.76 22.83
CA ASP A 35 -2.26 6.96 21.65
C ASP A 35 -2.65 5.46 21.79
N ARG A 36 -3.42 5.08 22.84
CA ARG A 36 -3.77 3.68 23.16
C ARG A 36 -5.25 3.42 23.27
N ILE A 37 -5.64 2.17 22.97
CA ILE A 37 -6.93 1.62 23.33
C ILE A 37 -6.83 1.13 24.79
N VAL A 38 -7.66 1.71 25.68
CA VAL A 38 -7.57 1.41 27.14
C VAL A 38 -8.71 0.54 27.64
N ALA A 39 -9.85 0.49 26.95
CA ALA A 39 -10.94 -0.41 27.27
C ALA A 39 -11.75 -0.78 26.02
N MET A 40 -12.36 -1.96 26.04
CA MET A 40 -13.30 -2.45 25.03
C MET A 40 -14.39 -3.28 25.72
N GLY A 41 -15.62 -3.17 25.26
CA GLY A 41 -16.76 -3.95 25.81
C GLY A 41 -18.08 -3.22 25.63
N GLU A 42 -19.17 -3.85 26.04
CA GLU A 42 -20.52 -3.25 26.00
C GLU A 42 -20.74 -2.30 27.18
N GLY A 43 -21.38 -1.16 26.93
CA GLY A 43 -21.81 -0.21 27.95
C GLY A 43 -20.69 0.41 28.77
N LEU A 44 -19.54 0.69 28.15
CA LEU A 44 -18.36 1.26 28.83
C LEU A 44 -18.65 2.62 29.47
N ARG A 45 -19.59 3.41 28.93
CA ARG A 45 -19.98 4.70 29.50
C ARG A 45 -20.40 4.60 30.98
N HIS A 46 -20.96 3.44 31.39
CA HIS A 46 -21.38 3.18 32.77
C HIS A 46 -20.35 2.41 33.60
N ARG A 47 -19.24 1.98 32.97
CA ARG A 47 -18.21 1.12 33.57
C ARG A 47 -16.81 1.56 33.16
N LEU A 48 -16.57 2.87 33.14
CA LEU A 48 -15.25 3.39 32.79
C LEU A 48 -14.15 2.88 33.75
N PRO A 49 -12.93 2.71 33.28
CA PRO A 49 -11.80 2.38 34.12
C PRO A 49 -11.63 3.38 35.29
N ALA A 50 -11.13 2.90 36.44
CA ALA A 50 -10.94 3.74 37.63
C ALA A 50 -10.09 4.95 37.30
N GLY A 51 -10.53 6.13 37.78
CA GLY A 51 -9.83 7.40 37.58
C GLY A 51 -10.24 8.18 36.33
N ILE A 52 -11.16 7.65 35.51
CA ILE A 52 -11.72 8.37 34.35
C ILE A 52 -13.07 8.98 34.70
N ASP A 53 -13.19 10.33 34.60
CA ASP A 53 -14.47 11.03 34.74
C ASP A 53 -15.24 11.01 33.41
N VAL A 54 -16.50 10.57 33.46
CA VAL A 54 -17.42 10.58 32.30
C VAL A 54 -17.52 11.99 31.66
N ALA A 55 -17.42 13.05 32.47
CA ALA A 55 -17.50 14.42 31.97
C ALA A 55 -16.30 14.85 31.10
N GLU A 56 -15.19 14.13 31.19
CA GLU A 56 -13.96 14.41 30.43
C GLU A 56 -13.88 13.57 29.14
N VAL A 57 -14.84 12.66 28.89
CA VAL A 57 -14.82 11.75 27.75
C VAL A 57 -15.61 12.36 26.60
N ASP A 58 -14.94 12.55 25.46
CA ASP A 58 -15.61 12.87 24.20
C ASP A 58 -16.30 11.60 23.66
N VAL A 59 -17.63 11.65 23.51
CA VAL A 59 -18.44 10.49 23.12
C VAL A 59 -18.87 10.62 21.67
N ILE A 60 -18.52 9.62 20.87
CA ILE A 60 -18.93 9.51 19.47
C ILE A 60 -19.93 8.36 19.34
N ASP A 61 -21.14 8.67 18.90
CA ASP A 61 -22.20 7.70 18.64
C ASP A 61 -21.89 6.91 17.37
N CYS A 62 -21.68 5.59 17.51
CA CYS A 62 -21.36 4.67 16.42
C CYS A 62 -22.51 3.70 16.09
N ARG A 63 -23.76 4.01 16.49
CA ARG A 63 -24.91 3.14 16.20
C ARG A 63 -25.10 2.96 14.70
N GLY A 64 -25.19 1.70 14.27
CA GLY A 64 -25.27 1.33 12.87
C GLY A 64 -23.95 1.46 12.08
N LYS A 65 -22.85 1.79 12.77
CA LYS A 65 -21.51 1.90 12.19
C LYS A 65 -20.62 0.74 12.63
N VAL A 66 -19.55 0.53 11.87
CA VAL A 66 -18.46 -0.38 12.22
C VAL A 66 -17.33 0.41 12.87
N ILE A 67 -16.82 -0.13 13.97
CA ILE A 67 -15.57 0.31 14.60
C ILE A 67 -14.53 -0.76 14.27
N ALA A 68 -13.50 -0.41 13.52
CA ALA A 68 -12.45 -1.35 13.09
C ALA A 68 -11.06 -0.74 13.31
N PRO A 69 -9.98 -1.58 13.29
CA PRO A 69 -8.63 -1.04 13.23
C PRO A 69 -8.47 -0.17 11.98
N GLY A 70 -7.69 0.90 12.08
CA GLY A 70 -7.31 1.68 10.91
C GLY A 70 -6.66 0.80 9.85
N PHE A 71 -7.02 1.03 8.58
CA PHE A 71 -6.54 0.21 7.48
C PHE A 71 -5.05 0.44 7.23
N ILE A 72 -4.38 -0.61 6.75
CA ILE A 72 -2.96 -0.60 6.40
C ILE A 72 -2.85 -0.87 4.89
N ASP A 73 -2.43 0.13 4.14
CA ASP A 73 -2.15 -0.01 2.71
C ASP A 73 -0.78 -0.66 2.53
N VAL A 74 -0.78 -1.96 2.21
CA VAL A 74 0.43 -2.77 2.16
C VAL A 74 1.32 -2.44 0.97
N HIS A 75 0.77 -1.80 -0.06
CA HIS A 75 1.48 -1.53 -1.30
C HIS A 75 1.24 -0.11 -1.78
N THR A 76 2.25 0.76 -1.59
CA THR A 76 2.17 2.16 -2.00
C THR A 76 3.47 2.66 -2.62
N HIS A 77 3.36 3.77 -3.34
CA HIS A 77 4.45 4.59 -3.82
C HIS A 77 4.36 6.00 -3.20
N ASP A 78 3.96 6.05 -1.94
CA ASP A 78 3.73 7.30 -1.20
C ASP A 78 5.00 7.87 -0.57
N ASP A 79 6.16 7.29 -0.82
CA ASP A 79 7.46 7.64 -0.20
C ASP A 79 7.73 9.15 -0.15
N ALA A 80 7.51 9.84 -1.26
CA ALA A 80 7.73 11.29 -1.35
C ALA A 80 6.50 12.10 -0.96
N ILE A 81 5.28 11.58 -1.21
CA ILE A 81 4.06 12.35 -0.99
C ILE A 81 3.79 12.57 0.49
N VAL A 82 4.17 11.63 1.37
CA VAL A 82 4.06 11.79 2.83
C VAL A 82 4.89 12.96 3.35
N LEU A 83 5.88 13.41 2.59
CA LEU A 83 6.70 14.60 2.88
C LEU A 83 6.14 15.87 2.22
N ARG A 84 5.65 15.77 0.98
CA ARG A 84 5.23 16.90 0.14
C ARG A 84 3.80 17.35 0.38
N ASP A 85 2.91 16.38 0.59
CA ASP A 85 1.50 16.60 0.96
C ASP A 85 1.15 15.74 2.18
N PRO A 86 1.65 16.13 3.38
CA PRO A 86 1.51 15.34 4.59
C PRO A 86 0.05 15.22 5.10
N ALA A 87 -0.91 15.92 4.49
CA ALA A 87 -2.32 15.67 4.73
C ALA A 87 -2.77 14.29 4.24
N CYS A 88 -2.10 13.72 3.25
CA CYS A 88 -2.36 12.38 2.70
C CYS A 88 -3.86 12.10 2.46
N LEU A 89 -4.60 13.13 2.03
CA LEU A 89 -6.06 13.07 1.88
C LEU A 89 -6.53 11.86 1.07
N PRO A 90 -5.88 11.46 -0.06
CA PRO A 90 -6.27 10.27 -0.81
C PRO A 90 -6.32 8.99 0.01
N LYS A 91 -5.48 8.90 1.05
CA LYS A 91 -5.33 7.71 1.91
C LYS A 91 -6.22 7.78 3.14
N VAL A 92 -6.14 8.84 3.93
CA VAL A 92 -6.93 8.94 5.17
C VAL A 92 -8.43 8.96 4.89
N SER A 93 -8.87 9.51 3.76
CA SER A 93 -10.29 9.50 3.35
C SER A 93 -10.83 8.10 3.01
N GLN A 94 -9.97 7.11 2.87
CA GLN A 94 -10.32 5.70 2.70
C GLN A 94 -10.23 4.89 4.01
N GLY A 95 -9.94 5.52 5.15
CA GLY A 95 -9.77 4.84 6.44
C GLY A 95 -8.35 4.31 6.68
N ILE A 96 -7.39 4.67 5.82
CA ILE A 96 -6.00 4.21 5.92
C ILE A 96 -5.27 5.03 6.98
N THR A 97 -4.66 4.35 7.95
CA THR A 97 -3.89 4.93 9.05
C THR A 97 -2.40 4.62 8.95
N THR A 98 -2.02 3.69 8.08
CA THR A 98 -0.63 3.30 7.85
C THR A 98 -0.42 2.94 6.38
N VAL A 99 0.67 3.41 5.80
CA VAL A 99 1.12 3.02 4.45
C VAL A 99 2.45 2.29 4.54
N VAL A 100 2.63 1.28 3.66
CA VAL A 100 3.92 0.63 3.45
C VAL A 100 4.53 1.20 2.18
N THR A 101 5.66 1.89 2.33
CA THR A 101 6.41 2.53 1.23
C THR A 101 7.61 1.69 0.81
N GLY A 102 8.29 2.09 -0.26
CA GLY A 102 9.48 1.40 -0.75
C GLY A 102 9.17 0.09 -1.50
N ASN A 103 8.01 -0.03 -2.11
CA ASN A 103 7.58 -1.20 -2.88
C ASN A 103 8.23 -1.27 -4.27
N CYS A 104 8.08 -2.41 -4.96
CA CYS A 104 8.52 -2.67 -6.35
C CYS A 104 10.01 -2.40 -6.60
N GLY A 105 10.85 -2.54 -5.56
CA GLY A 105 12.28 -2.29 -5.67
C GLY A 105 12.68 -0.82 -5.63
N ILE A 106 11.76 0.09 -5.34
CA ILE A 106 11.98 1.54 -5.40
C ILE A 106 11.70 2.16 -4.03
N SER A 107 12.70 2.81 -3.42
CA SER A 107 12.58 3.54 -2.15
C SER A 107 13.40 4.82 -2.17
N LEU A 108 13.02 5.85 -1.40
CA LEU A 108 13.76 7.11 -1.33
C LEU A 108 15.10 6.99 -0.59
N ALA A 109 15.21 6.05 0.33
CA ALA A 109 16.45 5.75 1.05
C ALA A 109 16.88 4.30 0.77
N PRO A 110 18.18 3.98 0.77
CA PRO A 110 19.34 4.85 1.03
C PRO A 110 19.97 5.36 -0.28
N TYR A 111 19.43 6.37 -0.92
CA TYR A 111 19.99 6.89 -2.16
C TYR A 111 19.79 8.41 -2.29
N ARG A 112 20.83 9.12 -2.71
CA ARG A 112 20.76 10.55 -2.97
C ARG A 112 21.22 10.87 -4.38
N THR A 113 20.35 11.55 -5.15
CA THR A 113 20.67 12.05 -6.49
C THR A 113 19.85 13.29 -6.81
N ALA A 114 20.43 14.17 -7.60
CA ALA A 114 19.72 15.34 -8.14
C ALA A 114 18.94 15.00 -9.44
N GLN A 115 19.16 13.83 -10.02
CA GLN A 115 18.60 13.41 -11.31
C GLN A 115 18.24 11.92 -11.24
N ALA A 116 17.09 11.62 -10.65
CA ALA A 116 16.56 10.26 -10.65
C ALA A 116 16.20 9.84 -12.08
N LYS A 117 16.53 8.58 -12.41
CA LYS A 117 16.19 7.95 -13.70
C LYS A 117 15.01 6.99 -13.50
N PRO A 118 14.27 6.63 -14.55
CA PRO A 118 13.30 5.53 -14.46
C PRO A 118 13.95 4.25 -13.93
N PRO A 119 13.24 3.40 -13.16
CA PRO A 119 11.88 3.59 -12.67
C PRO A 119 11.79 4.48 -11.41
N LEU A 120 12.91 4.98 -10.87
CA LEU A 120 12.93 5.81 -9.65
C LEU A 120 12.04 7.05 -9.78
N THR A 121 11.87 7.57 -10.99
CA THR A 121 10.99 8.72 -11.29
C THR A 121 9.53 8.51 -10.90
N LEU A 122 9.08 7.26 -10.67
CA LEU A 122 7.76 6.96 -10.11
C LEU A 122 7.52 7.62 -8.73
N LEU A 123 8.60 7.89 -7.98
CA LEU A 123 8.53 8.62 -6.70
C LEU A 123 8.75 10.14 -6.84
N GLY A 124 8.87 10.64 -8.08
CA GLY A 124 9.23 12.03 -8.37
C GLY A 124 10.74 12.21 -8.54
N ALA A 125 11.15 12.78 -9.68
CA ALA A 125 12.55 12.87 -10.09
C ALA A 125 13.45 13.65 -9.11
N ASP A 126 12.89 14.59 -8.36
CA ASP A 126 13.57 15.48 -7.40
C ASP A 126 13.42 15.03 -5.93
N SER A 127 12.94 13.80 -5.68
CA SER A 127 12.61 13.30 -4.34
C SER A 127 13.76 12.62 -3.62
N PHE A 128 14.82 12.21 -4.32
CA PHE A 128 15.90 11.37 -3.78
C PHE A 128 16.95 12.19 -3.01
N LEU A 129 16.59 12.56 -1.77
CA LEU A 129 17.39 13.46 -0.93
C LEU A 129 17.98 12.75 0.30
N HIS A 130 17.67 11.47 0.54
CA HIS A 130 17.94 10.77 1.77
C HIS A 130 19.06 9.72 1.58
N ALA A 131 20.26 10.02 2.04
CA ALA A 131 21.41 9.12 1.94
C ALA A 131 21.29 7.91 2.86
N THR A 132 20.51 8.03 3.95
CA THR A 132 20.29 6.97 4.94
C THR A 132 18.80 6.81 5.25
N MET A 133 18.42 5.67 5.86
CA MET A 133 17.06 5.45 6.35
C MET A 133 16.75 6.39 7.55
N ASP A 134 17.75 6.74 8.36
CA ASP A 134 17.56 7.69 9.47
C ASP A 134 17.28 9.12 8.95
N ASP A 135 17.89 9.54 7.82
CA ASP A 135 17.56 10.82 7.18
C ASP A 135 16.09 10.82 6.72
N TYR A 136 15.64 9.73 6.10
CA TYR A 136 14.24 9.61 5.65
C TYR A 136 13.28 9.60 6.83
N ARG A 137 13.59 8.84 7.90
CA ARG A 137 12.81 8.84 9.14
C ARG A 137 12.69 10.25 9.73
N ALA A 138 13.79 10.95 9.90
CA ALA A 138 13.79 12.31 10.43
C ALA A 138 12.93 13.26 9.59
N ALA A 139 12.95 13.10 8.26
CA ALA A 139 12.11 13.88 7.35
C ALA A 139 10.61 13.55 7.53
N VAL A 140 10.24 12.26 7.65
CA VAL A 140 8.85 11.83 7.88
C VAL A 140 8.34 12.35 9.25
N ASP A 141 9.14 12.20 10.30
CA ASP A 141 8.76 12.64 11.64
C ASP A 141 8.65 14.19 11.72
N ALA A 142 9.49 14.92 10.99
CA ALA A 142 9.40 16.37 10.85
C ALA A 142 8.17 16.82 10.03
N ALA A 143 7.82 16.10 8.99
CA ALA A 143 6.64 16.39 8.14
C ALA A 143 5.34 16.12 8.91
N GLN A 144 5.35 15.21 9.89
CA GLN A 144 4.17 14.78 10.64
C GLN A 144 2.99 14.46 9.71
N PRO A 145 3.05 13.40 8.90
CA PRO A 145 1.96 13.07 7.99
C PRO A 145 0.69 12.70 8.76
N ALA A 146 -0.47 12.73 8.10
CA ALA A 146 -1.75 12.36 8.70
C ALA A 146 -1.88 10.86 8.98
N LEU A 147 -0.91 10.04 8.55
CA LEU A 147 -0.87 8.58 8.71
C LEU A 147 0.55 8.11 9.04
N ASN A 148 0.67 6.87 9.52
CA ASN A 148 1.95 6.25 9.83
C ASN A 148 2.61 5.70 8.56
N VAL A 149 3.95 5.62 8.57
CA VAL A 149 4.76 5.11 7.46
C VAL A 149 5.61 3.94 7.94
N ALA A 150 5.49 2.78 7.27
CA ALA A 150 6.39 1.64 7.40
C ALA A 150 7.18 1.53 6.10
N ALA A 151 8.51 1.43 6.14
CA ALA A 151 9.33 1.45 4.92
C ALA A 151 10.00 0.12 4.62
N LEU A 152 9.96 -0.27 3.35
CA LEU A 152 10.84 -1.27 2.74
C LEU A 152 12.04 -0.55 2.10
N VAL A 153 13.09 -1.31 1.84
CA VAL A 153 14.27 -0.86 1.08
C VAL A 153 14.20 -1.44 -0.32
N GLY A 154 14.26 -0.59 -1.33
CA GLY A 154 14.17 -1.01 -2.72
C GLY A 154 15.46 -1.60 -3.27
N HIS A 155 15.42 -2.79 -3.85
CA HIS A 155 16.54 -3.45 -4.53
C HIS A 155 17.10 -2.59 -5.67
N THR A 156 16.23 -2.05 -6.54
CA THR A 156 16.65 -1.17 -7.64
C THR A 156 17.32 0.09 -7.10
N THR A 157 16.82 0.64 -5.99
CA THR A 157 17.46 1.78 -5.30
C THR A 157 18.87 1.41 -4.82
N LEU A 158 19.04 0.21 -4.25
CA LEU A 158 20.37 -0.27 -3.82
C LEU A 158 21.31 -0.45 -5.03
N ARG A 159 20.83 -0.96 -6.15
CA ARG A 159 21.61 -1.06 -7.39
C ARG A 159 22.08 0.31 -7.88
N PHE A 160 21.20 1.32 -7.92
CA PHE A 160 21.58 2.69 -8.25
C PHE A 160 22.60 3.29 -7.28
N ALA A 161 22.54 2.92 -6.00
CA ALA A 161 23.47 3.43 -4.99
C ALA A 161 24.86 2.78 -5.06
N ALA A 162 24.96 1.53 -5.51
CA ALA A 162 26.19 0.73 -5.40
C ALA A 162 26.85 0.39 -6.74
N MET A 163 26.11 0.41 -7.86
CA MET A 163 26.59 -0.06 -9.16
C MET A 163 26.84 1.08 -10.14
N GLN A 164 27.80 0.87 -11.04
CA GLN A 164 28.08 1.82 -12.12
C GLN A 164 27.21 1.58 -13.37
N SER A 165 26.82 0.34 -13.63
CA SER A 165 25.95 -0.07 -14.74
C SER A 165 24.94 -1.10 -14.23
N LEU A 166 23.67 -0.95 -14.64
CA LEU A 166 22.54 -1.77 -14.16
C LEU A 166 22.14 -2.87 -15.15
N ASP A 167 22.74 -2.91 -16.33
CA ASP A 167 22.49 -3.88 -17.40
C ASP A 167 23.16 -5.25 -17.19
N LYS A 168 23.77 -5.47 -16.03
CA LYS A 168 24.52 -6.66 -15.64
C LYS A 168 24.26 -7.07 -14.19
N ALA A 169 24.67 -8.27 -13.83
CA ALA A 169 24.76 -8.71 -12.43
C ALA A 169 25.73 -7.83 -11.64
N ALA A 170 25.47 -7.64 -10.35
CA ALA A 170 26.38 -6.97 -9.44
C ALA A 170 27.70 -7.80 -9.30
N THR A 171 28.82 -7.11 -9.27
CA THR A 171 30.09 -7.72 -8.85
C THR A 171 30.05 -8.07 -7.36
N PRO A 172 30.94 -8.95 -6.86
CA PRO A 172 31.01 -9.25 -5.42
C PRO A 172 31.16 -8.01 -4.53
N ASP A 173 31.93 -7.01 -4.95
CA ASP A 173 32.13 -5.77 -4.19
C ASP A 173 30.86 -4.87 -4.22
N GLU A 174 30.20 -4.76 -5.38
CA GLU A 174 28.92 -4.05 -5.50
C GLU A 174 27.83 -4.72 -4.65
N LEU A 175 27.75 -6.06 -4.69
CA LEU A 175 26.81 -6.83 -3.86
C LEU A 175 27.10 -6.67 -2.36
N ALA A 176 28.36 -6.69 -1.95
CA ALA A 176 28.75 -6.44 -0.57
C ALA A 176 28.38 -5.02 -0.13
N HIS A 177 28.54 -4.02 -1.00
CA HIS A 177 28.11 -2.63 -0.74
C HIS A 177 26.59 -2.53 -0.60
N MET A 178 25.81 -3.11 -1.52
CA MET A 178 24.34 -3.18 -1.38
C MET A 178 23.93 -3.84 -0.07
N GLY A 179 24.59 -4.95 0.30
CA GLY A 179 24.35 -5.66 1.56
C GLY A 179 24.60 -4.79 2.78
N ALA A 180 25.68 -4.00 2.79
CA ALA A 180 26.00 -3.09 3.88
C ALA A 180 24.98 -1.93 4.00
N LEU A 181 24.57 -1.34 2.88
CA LEU A 181 23.52 -0.32 2.85
C LEU A 181 22.19 -0.86 3.39
N LEU A 182 21.79 -2.05 2.95
CA LEU A 182 20.58 -2.71 3.41
C LEU A 182 20.66 -3.04 4.91
N ASP A 183 21.77 -3.56 5.39
CA ASP A 183 21.97 -3.90 6.81
C ASP A 183 21.81 -2.64 7.69
N ALA A 184 22.40 -1.52 7.29
CA ALA A 184 22.23 -0.24 7.98
C ALA A 184 20.76 0.22 8.01
N CYS A 185 20.03 0.09 6.89
CA CYS A 185 18.60 0.41 6.84
C CYS A 185 17.77 -0.51 7.77
N MET A 186 18.09 -1.80 7.81
CA MET A 186 17.42 -2.75 8.69
C MET A 186 17.68 -2.46 10.17
N GLN A 187 18.90 -2.07 10.54
CA GLN A 187 19.26 -1.59 11.90
C GLN A 187 18.49 -0.33 12.25
N ALA A 188 18.31 0.58 11.30
CA ALA A 188 17.49 1.78 11.45
C ALA A 188 15.98 1.48 11.53
N GLY A 189 15.53 0.25 11.44
CA GLY A 189 14.15 -0.21 11.67
C GLY A 189 13.32 -0.37 10.40
N ALA A 190 13.91 -0.42 9.22
CA ALA A 190 13.20 -0.79 7.99
C ALA A 190 12.52 -2.16 8.12
N HIS A 191 11.37 -2.33 7.47
CA HIS A 191 10.54 -3.53 7.59
C HIS A 191 11.02 -4.69 6.72
N GLY A 192 11.81 -4.41 5.66
CA GLY A 192 12.29 -5.45 4.77
C GLY A 192 12.91 -4.91 3.49
N LEU A 193 13.05 -5.82 2.52
CA LEU A 193 13.51 -5.56 1.16
C LEU A 193 12.33 -5.67 0.19
N SER A 194 12.29 -4.81 -0.81
CA SER A 194 11.45 -5.02 -1.99
C SER A 194 12.27 -5.20 -3.26
N SER A 195 11.79 -5.97 -4.22
CA SER A 195 12.36 -6.03 -5.57
C SER A 195 11.31 -5.76 -6.64
N GLY A 196 11.76 -5.30 -7.80
CA GLY A 196 10.96 -5.10 -9.00
C GLY A 196 11.73 -5.61 -10.20
N LEU A 197 11.85 -6.94 -10.30
CA LEU A 197 12.68 -7.61 -11.32
C LEU A 197 12.11 -7.50 -12.74
N PHE A 198 10.89 -6.99 -12.86
CA PHE A 198 10.25 -6.62 -14.12
C PHE A 198 10.89 -5.40 -14.79
N TYR A 199 11.44 -4.45 -14.02
CA TYR A 199 12.04 -3.23 -14.55
C TYR A 199 13.43 -3.49 -15.13
N GLU A 200 13.76 -2.81 -16.24
CA GLU A 200 15.01 -2.99 -16.98
C GLU A 200 16.25 -2.90 -16.08
N GLU A 201 16.25 -1.96 -15.14
CA GLU A 201 17.37 -1.68 -14.24
C GLU A 201 17.63 -2.79 -13.21
N ALA A 202 16.66 -3.70 -13.02
CA ALA A 202 16.77 -4.85 -12.14
C ALA A 202 16.68 -6.18 -12.87
N PHE A 203 16.31 -6.18 -14.16
CA PHE A 203 16.07 -7.41 -14.94
C PHE A 203 17.32 -8.28 -15.06
N ALA A 204 18.51 -7.67 -15.16
CA ALA A 204 19.79 -8.37 -15.25
C ALA A 204 20.28 -8.96 -13.92
N ALA A 205 19.61 -8.67 -12.79
CA ALA A 205 19.95 -9.24 -11.50
C ALA A 205 19.65 -10.75 -11.48
N PRO A 206 20.62 -11.63 -11.19
CA PRO A 206 20.35 -13.05 -10.99
C PRO A 206 19.64 -13.29 -9.66
N ALA A 207 18.95 -14.40 -9.51
CA ALA A 207 18.27 -14.78 -8.26
C ALA A 207 19.23 -14.77 -7.05
N GLU A 208 20.49 -15.17 -7.22
CA GLU A 208 21.49 -15.19 -6.15
C GLU A 208 21.82 -13.80 -5.60
N GLU A 209 21.80 -12.74 -6.43
CA GLU A 209 21.95 -11.35 -5.98
C GLU A 209 20.83 -10.99 -4.99
N VAL A 210 19.58 -11.28 -5.35
CA VAL A 210 18.42 -11.01 -4.50
C VAL A 210 18.41 -11.90 -3.25
N THR A 211 18.75 -13.19 -3.40
CA THR A 211 18.85 -14.14 -2.28
C THR A 211 19.87 -13.67 -1.25
N SER A 212 21.02 -13.18 -1.70
CA SER A 212 22.07 -12.66 -0.81
C SER A 212 21.60 -11.46 0.00
N LEU A 213 20.85 -10.54 -0.61
CA LEU A 213 20.25 -9.40 0.07
C LEU A 213 19.10 -9.84 0.99
N ALA A 214 18.27 -10.78 0.56
CA ALA A 214 17.18 -11.32 1.38
C ALA A 214 17.71 -12.02 2.66
N ARG A 215 18.90 -12.67 2.62
CA ARG A 215 19.57 -13.20 3.82
C ARG A 215 19.95 -12.10 4.82
N VAL A 216 20.27 -10.89 4.35
CA VAL A 216 20.46 -9.73 5.25
C VAL A 216 19.17 -9.44 5.98
N VAL A 217 18.04 -9.35 5.27
CA VAL A 217 16.71 -9.08 5.85
C VAL A 217 16.29 -10.15 6.85
N ALA A 218 16.56 -11.43 6.53
CA ALA A 218 16.24 -12.57 7.41
C ALA A 218 16.92 -12.46 8.77
N ARG A 219 18.21 -12.01 8.83
CA ARG A 219 18.93 -11.79 10.09
C ARG A 219 18.24 -10.79 11.01
N HIS A 220 17.56 -9.81 10.42
CA HIS A 220 16.79 -8.79 11.14
C HIS A 220 15.32 -9.13 11.37
N GLY A 221 14.83 -10.29 10.86
CA GLY A 221 13.43 -10.70 11.00
C GLY A 221 12.45 -9.85 10.17
N GLY A 222 12.93 -9.25 9.10
CA GLY A 222 12.11 -8.50 8.14
C GLY A 222 11.38 -9.39 7.14
N VAL A 223 10.86 -8.76 6.06
CA VAL A 223 10.11 -9.42 4.99
C VAL A 223 10.74 -9.14 3.63
N TYR A 224 10.51 -10.01 2.67
CA TYR A 224 10.85 -9.81 1.25
C TYR A 224 9.56 -9.66 0.44
N ALA A 225 9.36 -8.50 -0.19
CA ALA A 225 8.24 -8.22 -1.09
C ALA A 225 8.75 -8.13 -2.53
N THR A 226 8.01 -8.66 -3.50
CA THR A 226 8.50 -8.67 -4.88
C THR A 226 7.41 -8.43 -5.92
N HIS A 227 7.63 -7.42 -6.77
CA HIS A 227 7.09 -7.38 -8.11
C HIS A 227 7.84 -8.44 -8.94
N LEU A 228 7.12 -9.47 -9.35
CA LEU A 228 7.70 -10.63 -10.05
C LEU A 228 8.44 -10.20 -11.32
N ARG A 229 9.43 -10.99 -11.74
CA ARG A 229 10.16 -10.78 -13.00
C ARG A 229 9.26 -10.81 -14.22
N SER A 230 8.19 -11.59 -14.16
CA SER A 230 7.14 -11.64 -15.18
C SER A 230 5.78 -11.87 -14.52
N GLU A 231 4.80 -11.12 -14.97
CA GLU A 231 3.38 -11.29 -14.62
C GLU A 231 2.57 -11.76 -15.84
N MET A 232 3.26 -12.15 -16.90
CA MET A 232 2.71 -12.61 -18.17
C MET A 232 2.99 -14.11 -18.39
N GLN A 233 3.49 -14.50 -19.57
CA GLN A 233 3.69 -15.92 -19.95
C GLN A 233 4.57 -16.67 -18.95
N ALA A 234 5.66 -16.06 -18.48
CA ALA A 234 6.62 -16.65 -17.55
C ALA A 234 6.27 -16.43 -16.06
N ILE A 235 4.98 -16.22 -15.72
CA ILE A 235 4.57 -15.92 -14.35
C ILE A 235 4.87 -17.08 -13.40
N VAL A 236 4.70 -18.33 -13.82
CA VAL A 236 4.92 -19.52 -12.98
C VAL A 236 6.40 -19.65 -12.64
N GLU A 237 7.28 -19.49 -13.62
CA GLU A 237 8.73 -19.49 -13.44
C GLU A 237 9.17 -18.35 -12.49
N ALA A 238 8.60 -17.16 -12.67
CA ALA A 238 8.89 -16.01 -11.81
C ALA A 238 8.38 -16.21 -10.36
N MET A 239 7.28 -16.94 -10.16
CA MET A 239 6.80 -17.31 -8.83
C MET A 239 7.70 -18.36 -8.17
N HIS A 240 8.21 -19.33 -8.91
CA HIS A 240 9.21 -20.27 -8.40
C HIS A 240 10.49 -19.55 -8.01
N GLU A 241 11.01 -18.64 -8.86
CA GLU A 241 12.17 -17.81 -8.55
C GLU A 241 11.98 -17.05 -7.23
N ALA A 242 10.85 -16.36 -7.05
CA ALA A 242 10.55 -15.61 -5.84
C ALA A 242 10.44 -16.54 -4.61
N GLY A 243 9.75 -17.68 -4.77
CA GLY A 243 9.58 -18.68 -3.71
C GLY A 243 10.91 -19.30 -3.28
N ASP A 244 11.76 -19.70 -4.22
CA ASP A 244 13.05 -20.30 -3.93
C ASP A 244 14.01 -19.27 -3.31
N THR A 245 14.05 -18.02 -3.82
CA THR A 245 14.77 -16.89 -3.23
C THR A 245 14.43 -16.70 -1.75
N ALA A 246 13.15 -16.63 -1.43
CA ALA A 246 12.71 -16.42 -0.05
C ALA A 246 13.00 -17.63 0.85
N PHE A 247 12.78 -18.84 0.33
CA PHE A 247 13.04 -20.09 1.06
C PHE A 247 14.52 -20.24 1.41
N GLU A 248 15.41 -20.06 0.43
CA GLU A 248 16.86 -20.17 0.63
C GLU A 248 17.41 -19.06 1.54
N ALA A 249 16.81 -17.88 1.51
CA ALA A 249 17.18 -16.79 2.41
C ALA A 249 16.61 -16.95 3.82
N GLY A 250 15.59 -17.78 4.01
CA GLY A 250 14.89 -17.94 5.29
C GLY A 250 14.07 -16.71 5.69
N VAL A 251 13.44 -16.02 4.71
CA VAL A 251 12.69 -14.80 4.89
C VAL A 251 11.23 -14.99 4.45
N PRO A 252 10.21 -14.42 5.15
CA PRO A 252 8.84 -14.42 4.67
C PRO A 252 8.72 -13.69 3.33
N LEU A 253 7.88 -14.23 2.43
CA LEU A 253 7.63 -13.68 1.09
C LEU A 253 6.28 -12.97 1.02
N VAL A 254 6.27 -11.80 0.37
CA VAL A 254 5.05 -11.12 -0.11
C VAL A 254 5.14 -10.97 -1.62
N ILE A 255 4.24 -11.64 -2.35
CA ILE A 255 4.08 -11.42 -3.80
C ILE A 255 3.25 -10.15 -3.98
N SER A 256 3.87 -9.12 -4.52
CA SER A 256 3.26 -7.80 -4.72
C SER A 256 2.21 -7.83 -5.83
N HIS A 257 1.08 -7.14 -5.62
CA HIS A 257 0.00 -6.87 -6.60
C HIS A 257 -0.25 -8.03 -7.57
N HIS A 258 -0.41 -9.27 -7.03
CA HIS A 258 -0.49 -10.48 -7.85
C HIS A 258 -1.55 -10.40 -8.94
N LYS A 259 -1.14 -10.61 -10.18
CA LYS A 259 -1.98 -10.60 -11.37
C LYS A 259 -1.41 -11.47 -12.47
N CYS A 260 -2.27 -11.92 -13.38
CA CYS A 260 -1.90 -12.53 -14.66
C CYS A 260 -2.23 -11.53 -15.76
N ALA A 261 -1.20 -10.81 -16.23
CA ALA A 261 -1.35 -9.67 -17.11
C ALA A 261 -1.41 -10.05 -18.58
N GLY A 262 -2.23 -9.32 -19.34
CA GLY A 262 -2.44 -9.50 -20.77
C GLY A 262 -3.46 -10.59 -21.12
N PRO A 263 -4.22 -10.42 -22.22
CA PRO A 263 -5.34 -11.30 -22.62
C PRO A 263 -4.96 -12.79 -22.72
N ALA A 264 -3.73 -13.08 -23.18
CA ALA A 264 -3.24 -14.45 -23.30
C ALA A 264 -3.03 -15.18 -21.96
N ASN A 265 -3.02 -14.44 -20.85
CA ASN A 265 -2.78 -14.95 -19.50
C ASN A 265 -4.03 -14.91 -18.60
N TRP A 266 -5.16 -14.42 -19.11
CA TRP A 266 -6.41 -14.40 -18.36
C TRP A 266 -6.84 -15.81 -17.96
N GLY A 267 -7.31 -15.96 -16.72
CA GLY A 267 -7.69 -17.24 -16.13
C GLY A 267 -6.55 -17.99 -15.45
N ARG A 268 -5.27 -17.60 -15.63
CA ARG A 268 -4.14 -18.31 -15.03
C ARG A 268 -4.02 -18.15 -13.52
N THR A 269 -4.85 -17.33 -12.90
CA THR A 269 -4.98 -17.35 -11.43
C THR A 269 -5.47 -18.72 -10.92
N LEU A 270 -6.12 -19.54 -11.76
CA LEU A 270 -6.44 -20.95 -11.48
C LEU A 270 -5.18 -21.84 -11.37
N GLU A 271 -4.07 -21.42 -11.95
CA GLU A 271 -2.76 -22.08 -11.86
C GLU A 271 -1.90 -21.47 -10.75
N THR A 272 -1.87 -20.13 -10.65
CA THR A 272 -0.95 -19.42 -9.75
C THR A 272 -1.37 -19.47 -8.28
N LEU A 273 -2.67 -19.44 -7.95
CA LEU A 273 -3.12 -19.52 -6.56
C LEU A 273 -2.84 -20.89 -5.91
N PRO A 274 -3.09 -22.04 -6.57
CA PRO A 274 -2.64 -23.34 -6.07
C PRO A 274 -1.10 -23.42 -5.88
N LEU A 275 -0.31 -22.76 -6.74
CA LEU A 275 1.14 -22.68 -6.55
C LEU A 275 1.51 -21.91 -5.28
N ILE A 276 0.83 -20.79 -4.98
CA ILE A 276 1.01 -20.05 -3.72
C ILE A 276 0.71 -20.96 -2.52
N ASP A 277 -0.37 -21.75 -2.56
CA ASP A 277 -0.70 -22.69 -1.48
C ASP A 277 0.36 -23.78 -1.33
N ALA A 278 0.90 -24.29 -2.44
CA ALA A 278 2.00 -25.25 -2.40
C ALA A 278 3.27 -24.67 -1.78
N LEU A 279 3.65 -23.45 -2.17
CA LEU A 279 4.78 -22.73 -1.59
C LEU A 279 4.57 -22.44 -0.09
N ALA A 280 3.35 -22.14 0.31
CA ALA A 280 2.98 -21.89 1.71
C ALA A 280 3.14 -23.12 2.62
N GLY A 281 3.23 -24.32 2.05
CA GLY A 281 3.54 -25.53 2.79
C GLY A 281 4.97 -25.59 3.34
N ARG A 282 5.90 -24.76 2.82
CA ARG A 282 7.32 -24.76 3.20
C ARG A 282 7.84 -23.44 3.76
N GLN A 283 7.06 -22.33 3.63
CA GLN A 283 7.50 -21.01 4.06
C GLN A 283 6.33 -20.07 4.33
N ASP A 284 6.55 -18.99 5.10
CA ASP A 284 5.59 -17.90 5.24
C ASP A 284 5.47 -17.16 3.92
N ILE A 285 4.26 -17.17 3.33
CA ILE A 285 3.96 -16.46 2.08
C ILE A 285 2.60 -15.76 2.17
N ALA A 286 2.56 -14.54 1.70
CA ALA A 286 1.35 -13.75 1.47
C ALA A 286 1.43 -13.08 0.09
N LEU A 287 0.34 -12.48 -0.33
CA LEU A 287 0.28 -11.69 -1.55
C LEU A 287 -0.60 -10.47 -1.32
N ASP A 288 -0.47 -9.47 -2.17
CA ASP A 288 -1.39 -8.34 -2.18
C ASP A 288 -2.03 -8.16 -3.57
N VAL A 289 -3.10 -7.38 -3.60
CA VAL A 289 -3.86 -7.05 -4.80
C VAL A 289 -4.55 -5.70 -4.65
N TYR A 290 -4.74 -5.00 -5.74
CA TYR A 290 -5.68 -3.88 -5.83
C TYR A 290 -6.96 -4.30 -6.55
N PRO A 291 -8.14 -3.77 -6.16
CA PRO A 291 -9.45 -4.25 -6.63
C PRO A 291 -9.86 -3.65 -8.00
N TYR A 292 -8.99 -3.72 -9.01
CA TYR A 292 -9.19 -3.14 -10.35
C TYR A 292 -8.59 -4.02 -11.43
N VAL A 293 -9.10 -3.89 -12.66
CA VAL A 293 -8.67 -4.65 -13.84
C VAL A 293 -7.58 -3.95 -14.67
N ALA A 294 -7.15 -2.76 -14.26
CA ALA A 294 -6.05 -2.05 -14.89
C ALA A 294 -4.88 -1.89 -13.92
N GLY A 295 -3.66 -2.06 -14.42
CA GLY A 295 -2.44 -1.64 -13.74
C GLY A 295 -2.07 -0.22 -14.12
N SER A 296 -1.15 0.43 -13.39
CA SER A 296 -0.59 1.74 -13.73
C SER A 296 0.90 1.77 -13.44
N THR A 297 1.67 2.19 -14.45
CA THR A 297 3.13 2.35 -14.36
C THR A 297 3.63 3.36 -15.42
N VAL A 298 4.94 3.48 -15.58
CA VAL A 298 5.53 4.28 -16.66
C VAL A 298 5.03 3.84 -18.03
N LEU A 299 4.93 4.77 -18.98
CA LEU A 299 4.52 4.48 -20.34
C LEU A 299 5.64 3.70 -21.07
N ARG A 300 5.34 2.44 -21.48
CA ARG A 300 6.29 1.48 -22.07
C ARG A 300 5.76 0.91 -23.36
N GLU A 301 6.62 0.87 -24.40
CA GLU A 301 6.26 0.37 -25.74
C GLU A 301 5.98 -1.15 -25.73
N ASP A 302 6.68 -1.92 -24.93
CA ASP A 302 6.53 -3.38 -24.82
C ASP A 302 5.19 -3.80 -24.17
N LEU A 303 4.51 -2.89 -23.46
CA LEU A 303 3.17 -3.09 -22.90
C LEU A 303 2.05 -2.63 -23.85
N VAL A 304 2.39 -2.06 -25.01
CA VAL A 304 1.43 -1.62 -26.03
C VAL A 304 1.28 -2.73 -27.07
N ASP A 305 0.24 -3.55 -26.92
CA ASP A 305 -0.05 -4.69 -27.82
C ASP A 305 -1.10 -4.40 -28.89
N GLY A 306 -1.76 -3.23 -28.81
CA GLY A 306 -2.86 -2.84 -29.72
C GLY A 306 -4.19 -3.55 -29.45
N VAL A 307 -4.27 -4.37 -28.39
CA VAL A 307 -5.47 -5.13 -28.00
C VAL A 307 -6.13 -4.55 -26.75
N ILE A 308 -5.33 -4.29 -25.71
CA ILE A 308 -5.83 -3.68 -24.47
C ILE A 308 -5.92 -2.16 -24.61
N ASP A 309 -6.86 -1.56 -23.87
CA ASP A 309 -6.91 -0.12 -23.73
C ASP A 309 -5.73 0.38 -22.87
N VAL A 310 -5.15 1.52 -23.27
CA VAL A 310 -4.08 2.23 -22.56
C VAL A 310 -4.52 3.66 -22.34
N LEU A 311 -4.77 4.04 -21.06
CA LEU A 311 -5.18 5.39 -20.67
C LEU A 311 -3.96 6.18 -20.20
N LEU A 312 -3.66 7.30 -20.83
CA LEU A 312 -2.50 8.15 -20.52
C LEU A 312 -2.72 8.89 -19.21
N THR A 313 -1.85 8.70 -18.22
CA THR A 313 -1.92 9.38 -16.91
C THR A 313 -1.14 10.69 -16.89
N TRP A 314 -0.09 10.79 -17.69
CA TRP A 314 0.70 11.99 -17.95
C TRP A 314 1.66 11.76 -19.12
N SER A 315 2.16 12.85 -19.69
CA SER A 315 3.28 12.88 -20.63
C SER A 315 4.00 14.21 -20.45
N ASP A 316 5.34 14.21 -20.45
CA ASP A 316 6.12 15.43 -20.36
C ASP A 316 6.20 16.14 -21.71
N THR A 317 6.24 15.37 -22.79
CA THR A 317 6.32 15.90 -24.15
C THR A 317 4.97 16.43 -24.64
N HIS A 318 3.86 15.80 -24.22
CA HIS A 318 2.51 16.10 -24.66
C HIS A 318 1.51 16.11 -23.48
N PRO A 319 1.60 17.09 -22.55
CA PRO A 319 0.73 17.12 -21.36
C PRO A 319 -0.76 17.26 -21.66
N GLU A 320 -1.12 17.72 -22.86
CA GLU A 320 -2.50 17.90 -23.33
C GLU A 320 -3.25 16.59 -23.60
N VAL A 321 -2.55 15.46 -23.76
CA VAL A 321 -3.18 14.14 -23.98
C VAL A 321 -3.51 13.41 -22.69
N THR A 322 -3.20 13.98 -21.54
CA THR A 322 -3.49 13.39 -20.23
C THR A 322 -4.98 13.06 -20.07
N GLY A 323 -5.29 11.84 -19.64
CA GLY A 323 -6.66 11.33 -19.50
C GLY A 323 -7.29 10.82 -20.80
N ARG A 324 -6.52 10.72 -21.91
CA ARG A 324 -7.00 10.17 -23.19
C ARG A 324 -6.50 8.74 -23.40
N LEU A 325 -7.23 7.98 -24.21
CA LEU A 325 -6.76 6.67 -24.67
C LEU A 325 -5.65 6.83 -25.71
N LEU A 326 -4.61 6.01 -25.59
CA LEU A 326 -3.49 6.00 -26.54
C LEU A 326 -3.95 5.71 -27.97
N ALA A 327 -4.96 4.84 -28.13
CA ALA A 327 -5.55 4.52 -29.44
C ALA A 327 -6.14 5.76 -30.14
N ASP A 328 -6.82 6.64 -29.37
CA ASP A 328 -7.42 7.87 -29.91
C ASP A 328 -6.35 8.87 -30.32
N VAL A 329 -5.29 9.02 -29.53
CA VAL A 329 -4.15 9.88 -29.83
C VAL A 329 -3.40 9.39 -31.05
N ALA A 330 -3.13 8.07 -31.15
CA ALA A 330 -2.47 7.47 -32.31
C ALA A 330 -3.28 7.67 -33.60
N LYS A 331 -4.60 7.50 -33.53
CA LYS A 331 -5.51 7.74 -34.66
C LYS A 331 -5.49 9.22 -35.11
N GLU A 332 -5.54 10.15 -34.18
CA GLU A 332 -5.47 11.60 -34.47
C GLU A 332 -4.16 11.97 -35.14
N TRP A 333 -3.04 11.37 -34.70
CA TRP A 333 -1.71 11.63 -35.25
C TRP A 333 -1.41 10.87 -36.52
N GLY A 334 -2.29 9.95 -36.95
CA GLY A 334 -2.10 9.13 -38.16
C GLY A 334 -0.95 8.13 -38.05
N VAL A 335 -0.67 7.62 -36.86
CA VAL A 335 0.40 6.66 -36.56
C VAL A 335 -0.15 5.44 -35.80
N ASP A 336 0.65 4.38 -35.65
CA ASP A 336 0.30 3.27 -34.79
C ASP A 336 0.50 3.63 -33.30
N GLN A 337 -0.06 2.80 -32.40
CA GLN A 337 -0.01 3.06 -30.97
C GLN A 337 1.42 3.00 -30.39
N LYS A 338 2.31 2.20 -30.96
CA LYS A 338 3.71 2.12 -30.50
C LYS A 338 4.48 3.37 -30.86
N GLU A 339 4.28 3.90 -32.06
CA GLU A 339 4.87 5.18 -32.47
C GLU A 339 4.32 6.34 -31.64
N ALA A 340 3.01 6.37 -31.35
CA ALA A 340 2.44 7.35 -30.44
C ALA A 340 3.05 7.22 -29.02
N CYS A 341 3.20 6.00 -28.51
CA CYS A 341 3.84 5.72 -27.25
C CYS A 341 5.28 6.28 -27.19
N ARG A 342 6.09 6.05 -28.22
CA ARG A 342 7.47 6.60 -28.27
C ARG A 342 7.50 8.13 -28.21
N ARG A 343 6.59 8.81 -28.92
CA ARG A 343 6.50 10.29 -28.93
C ARG A 343 6.06 10.86 -27.57
N LEU A 344 5.27 10.09 -26.82
CA LEU A 344 4.70 10.50 -25.53
C LEU A 344 5.64 10.29 -24.35
N GLN A 345 6.76 9.61 -24.54
CA GLN A 345 7.71 9.35 -23.47
C GLN A 345 8.58 10.58 -23.15
N PRO A 346 8.99 10.79 -21.89
CA PRO A 346 8.57 10.03 -20.73
C PRO A 346 7.10 10.31 -20.35
N GLY A 347 6.42 9.30 -19.83
CA GLY A 347 5.01 9.38 -19.48
C GLY A 347 4.58 8.24 -18.56
N GLY A 348 3.30 8.24 -18.18
CA GLY A 348 2.64 7.20 -17.40
C GLY A 348 1.33 6.77 -18.03
N ALA A 349 0.89 5.55 -17.74
CA ALA A 349 -0.37 5.04 -18.27
C ALA A 349 -1.03 3.99 -17.35
N CYS A 350 -2.37 3.89 -17.45
CA CYS A 350 -3.14 2.75 -16.99
C CYS A 350 -3.31 1.75 -18.15
N TYR A 351 -3.01 0.48 -17.88
CA TYR A 351 -3.12 -0.63 -18.83
C TYR A 351 -4.25 -1.56 -18.41
N PHE A 352 -5.30 -1.72 -19.23
CA PHE A 352 -6.47 -2.56 -18.93
C PHE A 352 -6.16 -4.03 -19.26
N GLN A 353 -5.22 -4.60 -18.52
CA GLN A 353 -4.56 -5.87 -18.85
C GLN A 353 -5.03 -7.06 -18.03
N MET A 354 -5.98 -6.89 -17.09
CA MET A 354 -6.47 -7.96 -16.22
C MET A 354 -7.94 -8.29 -16.51
N GLN A 355 -8.36 -9.49 -16.09
CA GLN A 355 -9.74 -9.94 -16.14
C GLN A 355 -10.37 -9.89 -14.74
N GLU A 356 -11.63 -9.42 -14.63
CA GLU A 356 -12.34 -9.32 -13.36
C GLU A 356 -12.38 -10.64 -12.57
N ALA A 357 -12.62 -11.77 -13.27
CA ALA A 357 -12.67 -13.09 -12.64
C ALA A 357 -11.34 -13.49 -11.98
N ASP A 358 -10.19 -13.02 -12.51
CA ASP A 358 -8.89 -13.23 -11.89
C ASP A 358 -8.74 -12.37 -10.64
N VAL A 359 -9.13 -11.09 -10.70
CA VAL A 359 -9.13 -10.18 -9.54
C VAL A 359 -10.01 -10.73 -8.43
N GLU A 360 -11.22 -11.20 -8.75
CA GLU A 360 -12.15 -11.82 -7.79
C GLU A 360 -11.52 -13.03 -7.09
N ARG A 361 -10.87 -13.93 -7.83
CA ARG A 361 -10.21 -15.11 -7.25
C ARG A 361 -9.07 -14.71 -6.30
N VAL A 362 -8.25 -13.74 -6.72
CA VAL A 362 -7.14 -13.26 -5.89
C VAL A 362 -7.67 -12.59 -4.61
N ILE A 363 -8.70 -11.73 -4.70
CA ILE A 363 -9.31 -11.08 -3.51
C ILE A 363 -9.91 -12.13 -2.55
N ALA A 364 -10.57 -13.16 -3.08
CA ALA A 364 -11.16 -14.23 -2.26
C ALA A 364 -10.11 -15.13 -1.59
N HIS A 365 -8.90 -15.21 -2.13
CA HIS A 365 -7.86 -16.10 -1.61
C HIS A 365 -7.46 -15.74 -0.16
N PRO A 366 -7.33 -16.73 0.75
CA PRO A 366 -7.16 -16.47 2.19
C PRO A 366 -5.85 -15.78 2.58
N ARG A 367 -4.83 -15.80 1.72
CA ARG A 367 -3.51 -15.17 1.98
C ARG A 367 -3.36 -13.78 1.37
N THR A 368 -4.41 -13.24 0.74
CA THR A 368 -4.37 -11.96 0.03
C THR A 368 -4.62 -10.80 0.99
N MET A 369 -3.70 -9.85 1.00
CA MET A 369 -3.83 -8.52 1.58
C MET A 369 -4.33 -7.52 0.53
N ILE A 370 -4.74 -6.35 0.95
CA ILE A 370 -5.17 -5.27 0.07
C ILE A 370 -4.12 -4.15 0.04
N GLY A 371 -3.67 -3.83 -1.15
CA GLY A 371 -2.84 -2.66 -1.44
C GLY A 371 -3.49 -1.75 -2.45
N SER A 372 -3.15 -0.47 -2.45
CA SER A 372 -3.64 0.45 -3.48
C SER A 372 -2.76 0.45 -4.73
N ASP A 373 -1.48 0.26 -4.56
CA ASP A 373 -0.46 0.44 -5.61
C ASP A 373 -0.59 1.80 -6.32
N GLY A 374 -1.04 2.82 -5.57
CA GLY A 374 -1.35 4.15 -6.06
C GLY A 374 -0.10 4.93 -6.44
N LEU A 375 -0.17 5.70 -7.54
CA LEU A 375 0.89 6.59 -8.00
C LEU A 375 0.45 8.05 -7.77
N PRO A 376 0.84 8.69 -6.64
CA PRO A 376 0.32 10.00 -6.25
C PRO A 376 0.88 11.15 -7.10
N HIS A 377 1.96 10.93 -7.84
CA HIS A 377 2.61 11.94 -8.68
C HIS A 377 1.95 12.10 -10.05
N ASP A 378 1.09 11.16 -10.46
CA ASP A 378 0.39 11.21 -11.73
C ASP A 378 -0.59 12.38 -11.80
N ARG A 379 -0.64 13.08 -12.92
CA ARG A 379 -1.59 14.21 -13.13
C ARG A 379 -3.04 13.71 -13.19
N HIS A 380 -3.26 12.58 -13.84
CA HIS A 380 -4.52 11.86 -13.94
C HIS A 380 -4.32 10.43 -13.39
N PRO A 381 -4.26 10.26 -12.05
CA PRO A 381 -3.87 8.99 -11.45
C PRO A 381 -4.92 7.91 -11.72
N HIS A 382 -4.50 6.65 -11.62
CA HIS A 382 -5.43 5.53 -11.54
C HIS A 382 -6.40 5.72 -10.35
N PRO A 383 -7.72 5.43 -10.48
CA PRO A 383 -8.70 5.59 -9.39
C PRO A 383 -8.37 4.78 -8.13
N ARG A 384 -7.50 3.76 -8.21
CA ARG A 384 -7.03 2.96 -7.06
C ARG A 384 -6.37 3.82 -5.96
N LEU A 385 -5.79 4.96 -6.32
CA LEU A 385 -5.20 5.90 -5.36
C LEU A 385 -6.23 6.44 -4.36
N TRP A 386 -7.48 6.63 -4.79
CA TRP A 386 -8.55 7.27 -4.03
C TRP A 386 -9.67 6.34 -3.57
N GLY A 387 -9.75 5.10 -4.09
CA GLY A 387 -10.93 4.26 -3.89
C GLY A 387 -10.65 2.78 -3.62
N ALA A 388 -9.39 2.31 -3.56
CA ALA A 388 -9.09 0.88 -3.45
C ALA A 388 -9.74 0.21 -2.24
N PHE A 389 -9.66 0.80 -1.05
CA PHE A 389 -10.17 0.20 0.18
C PHE A 389 -11.70 0.20 0.26
N PRO A 390 -12.40 1.34 0.06
CA PRO A 390 -13.86 1.36 0.01
C PRO A 390 -14.45 0.47 -1.09
N ARG A 391 -13.78 0.33 -2.23
CA ARG A 391 -14.20 -0.57 -3.31
C ARG A 391 -14.26 -2.04 -2.89
N VAL A 392 -13.36 -2.49 -2.02
CA VAL A 392 -13.41 -3.87 -1.48
C VAL A 392 -14.73 -4.09 -0.73
N PHE A 393 -15.16 -3.13 0.08
CA PHE A 393 -16.43 -3.23 0.79
C PHE A 393 -17.63 -3.14 -0.15
N ALA A 394 -17.67 -2.16 -1.06
CA ALA A 394 -18.81 -1.96 -1.97
C ALA A 394 -18.96 -3.17 -2.90
N ARG A 395 -17.90 -3.50 -3.64
CA ARG A 395 -17.97 -4.45 -4.72
C ARG A 395 -17.84 -5.91 -4.24
N TYR A 396 -16.80 -6.23 -3.48
CA TYR A 396 -16.46 -7.64 -3.23
C TYR A 396 -17.13 -8.20 -1.98
N TRP A 397 -17.42 -7.38 -0.97
CA TRP A 397 -18.24 -7.78 0.16
C TRP A 397 -19.74 -7.63 -0.13
N ARG A 398 -20.24 -6.39 -0.36
CA ARG A 398 -21.69 -6.10 -0.38
C ARG A 398 -22.38 -6.57 -1.65
N GLU A 399 -21.81 -6.28 -2.84
CA GLU A 399 -22.43 -6.62 -4.13
C GLU A 399 -22.16 -8.07 -4.54
N ARG A 400 -20.89 -8.48 -4.57
CA ARG A 400 -20.47 -9.79 -5.07
C ARG A 400 -20.50 -10.88 -4.01
N LYS A 401 -20.48 -10.53 -2.71
CA LYS A 401 -20.51 -11.45 -1.56
C LYS A 401 -19.40 -12.52 -1.62
N LEU A 402 -18.22 -12.15 -2.12
CA LEU A 402 -17.07 -13.04 -2.27
C LEU A 402 -16.35 -13.26 -0.94
N ILE A 403 -16.38 -12.27 -0.06
CA ILE A 403 -15.77 -12.29 1.27
C ILE A 403 -16.75 -11.72 2.28
N THR A 404 -16.59 -12.06 3.57
CA THR A 404 -17.38 -11.44 4.64
C THR A 404 -16.82 -10.05 5.00
N LEU A 405 -17.60 -9.29 5.77
CA LEU A 405 -17.15 -7.98 6.28
C LEU A 405 -15.91 -8.12 7.16
N GLU A 406 -15.89 -9.13 8.03
CA GLU A 406 -14.76 -9.44 8.92
C GLU A 406 -13.50 -9.83 8.12
N GLN A 407 -13.68 -10.62 7.07
CA GLN A 407 -12.58 -10.98 6.17
C GLN A 407 -12.03 -9.75 5.44
N ALA A 408 -12.90 -8.84 4.97
CA ALA A 408 -12.46 -7.59 4.34
C ALA A 408 -11.61 -6.75 5.31
N VAL A 409 -12.11 -6.53 6.54
CA VAL A 409 -11.36 -5.81 7.58
C VAL A 409 -10.04 -6.53 7.88
N HIS A 410 -10.05 -7.85 8.10
CA HIS A 410 -8.85 -8.64 8.42
C HIS A 410 -7.75 -8.51 7.36
N LYS A 411 -8.11 -8.59 6.07
CA LYS A 411 -7.19 -8.47 4.93
C LYS A 411 -6.50 -7.11 4.86
N MET A 412 -7.16 -6.06 5.33
CA MET A 412 -6.67 -4.67 5.34
C MET A 412 -6.02 -4.26 6.67
N THR A 413 -6.04 -5.11 7.69
CA THR A 413 -5.62 -4.76 9.05
C THR A 413 -4.73 -5.83 9.69
N GLY A 414 -5.29 -6.77 10.45
CA GLY A 414 -4.53 -7.75 11.22
C GLY A 414 -3.67 -8.70 10.38
N MET A 415 -4.15 -9.12 9.20
CA MET A 415 -3.35 -9.89 8.26
C MET A 415 -2.15 -9.09 7.75
N THR A 416 -2.40 -7.86 7.33
CA THR A 416 -1.36 -6.96 6.79
C THR A 416 -0.33 -6.63 7.85
N ALA A 417 -0.75 -6.23 9.06
CA ALA A 417 0.16 -5.93 10.17
C ALA A 417 1.09 -7.10 10.49
N ARG A 418 0.52 -8.32 10.56
CA ARG A 418 1.30 -9.54 10.83
C ARG A 418 2.33 -9.82 9.75
N ASN A 419 1.91 -9.81 8.47
CA ASN A 419 2.78 -10.13 7.35
C ASN A 419 3.88 -9.08 7.13
N MET A 420 3.59 -7.79 7.41
CA MET A 420 4.54 -6.69 7.28
C MET A 420 5.32 -6.40 8.56
N ARG A 421 5.18 -7.24 9.62
CA ARG A 421 5.89 -7.08 10.91
C ARG A 421 5.64 -5.72 11.57
N ILE A 422 4.41 -5.20 11.43
CA ILE A 422 3.96 -3.96 12.08
C ILE A 422 3.40 -4.32 13.46
N ALA A 423 4.07 -3.87 14.51
CA ALA A 423 3.71 -4.19 15.89
C ALA A 423 2.59 -3.30 16.43
N ASP A 424 1.76 -3.86 17.33
CA ASP A 424 0.71 -3.18 18.11
C ASP A 424 -0.35 -2.43 17.28
N ARG A 425 -0.49 -2.76 15.99
CA ARG A 425 -1.46 -2.18 15.06
C ARG A 425 -2.22 -3.27 14.29
N GLY A 426 -3.28 -2.87 13.60
CA GLY A 426 -4.08 -3.75 12.76
C GLY A 426 -5.06 -4.64 13.55
N GLN A 427 -5.11 -4.52 14.87
CA GLN A 427 -6.09 -5.19 15.71
C GLN A 427 -6.57 -4.25 16.82
N LEU A 428 -7.89 -4.26 17.10
CA LEU A 428 -8.44 -3.63 18.28
C LEU A 428 -8.26 -4.58 19.47
N ARG A 429 -7.43 -4.19 20.42
CA ARG A 429 -7.24 -4.85 21.70
C ARG A 429 -6.75 -3.84 22.74
N VAL A 430 -7.07 -4.07 23.99
CA VAL A 430 -6.56 -3.22 25.07
C VAL A 430 -5.03 -3.20 25.03
N GLY A 431 -4.44 -2.01 25.11
CA GLY A 431 -3.01 -1.75 25.01
C GLY A 431 -2.48 -1.59 23.59
N ALA A 432 -3.26 -1.87 22.53
CA ALA A 432 -2.87 -1.58 21.16
C ALA A 432 -2.86 -0.08 20.87
N MET A 433 -2.17 0.30 19.80
CA MET A 433 -2.20 1.66 19.29
C MET A 433 -3.61 2.04 18.85
N ALA A 434 -4.02 3.26 19.14
CA ALA A 434 -5.32 3.79 18.79
C ALA A 434 -5.36 4.28 17.33
N ASP A 435 -5.11 3.38 16.40
CA ASP A 435 -5.38 3.55 14.98
C ASP A 435 -6.74 2.91 14.69
N VAL A 436 -7.77 3.73 14.51
CA VAL A 436 -9.16 3.27 14.45
C VAL A 436 -9.89 3.95 13.29
N VAL A 437 -10.73 3.21 12.59
CA VAL A 437 -11.66 3.74 11.59
C VAL A 437 -13.09 3.46 12.00
N VAL A 438 -13.95 4.47 11.85
CA VAL A 438 -15.41 4.33 11.96
C VAL A 438 -16.01 4.55 10.59
N PHE A 439 -16.81 3.58 10.12
CA PHE A 439 -17.43 3.66 8.80
C PHE A 439 -18.86 3.11 8.79
N ASP A 440 -19.64 3.59 7.84
CA ASP A 440 -20.99 3.10 7.59
C ASP A 440 -20.95 1.91 6.62
N PRO A 441 -21.26 0.70 7.08
CA PRO A 441 -21.23 -0.49 6.24
C PRO A 441 -22.27 -0.50 5.12
N ALA A 442 -23.33 0.30 5.24
CA ALA A 442 -24.38 0.39 4.22
C ALA A 442 -23.98 1.27 3.04
N THR A 443 -23.18 2.32 3.30
CA THR A 443 -22.88 3.35 2.29
C THR A 443 -21.44 3.36 1.81
N ILE A 444 -20.50 2.71 2.54
CA ILE A 444 -19.09 2.73 2.17
C ILE A 444 -18.88 2.26 0.72
N ALA A 445 -18.28 3.15 -0.09
CA ALA A 445 -18.00 2.90 -1.51
C ALA A 445 -16.94 3.85 -2.07
N ASP A 446 -16.25 3.39 -3.12
CA ASP A 446 -15.42 4.25 -3.97
C ASP A 446 -16.31 5.13 -4.87
N THR A 447 -15.83 6.35 -5.14
CA THR A 447 -16.45 7.30 -6.07
C THR A 447 -15.50 7.68 -7.21
N ALA A 448 -14.23 7.34 -7.06
CA ALA A 448 -13.21 7.57 -8.05
C ALA A 448 -13.41 6.68 -9.29
N THR A 449 -13.34 7.27 -10.47
CA THR A 449 -13.46 6.60 -11.78
C THR A 449 -12.26 6.94 -12.65
N TYR A 450 -12.09 6.24 -13.77
CA TYR A 450 -11.03 6.57 -14.73
C TYR A 450 -11.19 7.96 -15.35
N ASP A 451 -12.42 8.50 -15.44
CA ASP A 451 -12.68 9.87 -15.92
C ASP A 451 -12.48 10.93 -14.82
N LYS A 452 -12.80 10.57 -13.56
CA LYS A 452 -12.69 11.43 -12.38
C LYS A 452 -11.94 10.72 -11.27
N PRO A 453 -10.62 10.53 -11.42
CA PRO A 453 -9.86 9.67 -10.53
C PRO A 453 -9.62 10.27 -9.13
N LYS A 454 -9.71 11.59 -8.98
CA LYS A 454 -9.49 12.30 -7.71
C LYS A 454 -10.83 12.59 -7.05
N SER A 455 -11.42 11.58 -6.41
CA SER A 455 -12.74 11.69 -5.78
C SER A 455 -12.72 10.99 -4.42
N ILE A 456 -13.15 11.72 -3.37
CA ILE A 456 -13.19 11.21 -2.00
C ILE A 456 -14.29 10.14 -1.89
N SER A 457 -13.94 8.99 -1.34
CA SER A 457 -14.85 7.87 -1.08
C SER A 457 -15.95 8.25 -0.07
N VAL A 458 -17.09 7.56 -0.11
CA VAL A 458 -18.18 7.74 0.83
C VAL A 458 -18.17 6.67 1.92
N GLY A 459 -18.83 6.95 3.05
CA GLY A 459 -19.06 6.00 4.14
C GLY A 459 -17.93 5.90 5.16
N ILE A 460 -16.73 6.46 4.94
CA ILE A 460 -15.73 6.64 5.99
C ILE A 460 -16.09 7.90 6.76
N GLU A 461 -16.30 7.80 8.09
CA GLU A 461 -16.77 8.92 8.90
C GLU A 461 -15.68 9.50 9.81
N ARG A 462 -14.92 8.63 10.50
CA ARG A 462 -13.84 9.05 11.42
C ARG A 462 -12.62 8.18 11.21
N VAL A 463 -11.45 8.79 11.24
CA VAL A 463 -10.17 8.08 11.22
C VAL A 463 -9.29 8.64 12.34
N PHE A 464 -8.91 7.78 13.26
CA PHE A 464 -7.98 8.09 14.34
C PHE A 464 -6.62 7.49 14.01
N VAL A 465 -5.58 8.31 14.12
CA VAL A 465 -4.18 7.92 13.96
C VAL A 465 -3.44 8.22 15.24
N ASN A 466 -2.87 7.20 15.87
CA ASN A 466 -2.22 7.34 17.18
C ASN A 466 -3.13 8.06 18.22
N GLY A 467 -4.44 7.75 18.19
CA GLY A 467 -5.46 8.30 19.09
C GLY A 467 -5.94 9.71 18.76
N VAL A 468 -5.37 10.35 17.76
CA VAL A 468 -5.79 11.69 17.31
C VAL A 468 -6.77 11.57 16.15
N LEU A 469 -7.88 12.29 16.19
CA LEU A 469 -8.84 12.36 15.08
C LEU A 469 -8.19 13.07 13.89
N ALA A 470 -7.69 12.27 12.92
CA ALA A 470 -6.99 12.77 11.75
C ALA A 470 -7.93 13.19 10.62
N PHE A 471 -9.06 12.46 10.45
CA PHE A 471 -10.01 12.73 9.36
C PHE A 471 -11.44 12.60 9.85
N ARG A 472 -12.29 13.51 9.37
CA ARG A 472 -13.73 13.53 9.61
C ARG A 472 -14.51 13.74 8.31
N ASN A 473 -15.63 13.03 8.18
CA ASN A 473 -16.60 13.21 7.11
C ASN A 473 -18.00 13.01 7.70
N ASP A 474 -18.74 14.09 7.84
CA ASP A 474 -20.11 14.11 8.41
C ASP A 474 -21.19 13.90 7.33
N GLY A 475 -20.84 13.37 6.17
CA GLY A 475 -21.77 13.10 5.07
C GLY A 475 -22.31 14.38 4.43
N ASN A 476 -23.65 14.45 4.31
CA ASN A 476 -24.33 15.59 3.65
C ASN A 476 -24.23 16.92 4.45
N ASP A 477 -23.89 16.85 5.74
CA ASP A 477 -23.89 17.99 6.66
C ASP A 477 -22.53 18.68 6.78
N GLY A 478 -21.45 18.08 6.22
CA GLY A 478 -20.10 18.60 6.33
C GLY A 478 -19.22 18.29 5.12
N LYS A 479 -18.12 19.05 4.95
CA LYS A 479 -17.09 18.70 3.98
C LYS A 479 -16.11 17.71 4.60
N PRO A 480 -15.66 16.69 3.86
CA PRO A 480 -14.55 15.84 4.30
C PRO A 480 -13.31 16.67 4.62
N GLU A 481 -12.71 16.46 5.78
CA GLU A 481 -11.63 17.30 6.29
C GLU A 481 -10.55 16.48 6.99
N VAL A 482 -9.28 16.80 6.71
CA VAL A 482 -8.13 16.38 7.51
C VAL A 482 -7.96 17.38 8.65
N LEU A 483 -8.22 16.93 9.88
CA LEU A 483 -8.25 17.79 11.06
C LEU A 483 -6.88 17.91 11.73
N ALA A 484 -6.12 16.80 11.75
CA ALA A 484 -4.85 16.73 12.41
C ALA A 484 -3.88 15.76 11.70
N ARG A 485 -2.61 15.91 12.01
CA ARG A 485 -1.53 15.05 11.50
C ARG A 485 -0.75 14.52 12.71
N ALA A 486 -0.90 13.21 12.95
CA ALA A 486 -0.31 12.53 14.11
C ALA A 486 0.48 11.27 13.72
N GLY A 487 0.69 11.08 12.41
CA GLY A 487 1.47 9.96 11.89
C GLY A 487 2.96 10.11 12.16
N ARG A 488 3.66 8.98 12.11
CA ARG A 488 5.10 8.88 12.36
C ARG A 488 5.70 7.75 11.55
N MET A 489 7.02 7.78 11.42
CA MET A 489 7.75 6.64 10.88
C MET A 489 7.71 5.49 11.87
N LEU A 490 7.23 4.33 11.42
CA LEU A 490 7.22 3.10 12.21
C LEU A 490 8.56 2.38 12.10
N THR A 491 8.92 1.72 13.17
CA THR A 491 10.08 0.83 13.18
C THR A 491 9.62 -0.60 13.39
N ARG A 492 10.26 -1.52 12.71
CA ARG A 492 10.02 -2.92 12.92
C ARG A 492 10.30 -3.29 14.37
N ALA A 493 9.43 -4.11 14.99
CA ALA A 493 9.69 -4.63 16.34
C ALA A 493 11.02 -5.41 16.36
N ALA A 494 11.82 -5.17 17.37
CA ALA A 494 12.97 -6.03 17.66
C ALA A 494 12.46 -7.45 17.96
N ARG A 495 13.22 -8.47 17.51
CA ARG A 495 12.92 -9.86 17.86
C ARG A 495 13.17 -10.11 19.35
#